data_050b821498077a31bc16ae90d492be9e
#
_entry.id   050b821498077a31bc16ae90d492be9e
#
_cell.length_a   1.000
_cell.length_b   1.000
_cell.length_c   1.000
_cell.angle_alpha   90.00
_cell.angle_beta   90.00
_cell.angle_gamma   90.00
#
_symmetry.space_group_name_H-M   'P 1'
#
loop_
_entity.id
_entity.type
_entity.pdbx_description
1 polymer ?
#
loop_
_entity_poly.entity_id
_entity_poly.type
_entity_poly.pdbx_seq_one_letter_code
_entity_poly.pdbx_strand_id
1 'polypeptide(L)'
;FASNSWDQDTQWVAVNLIREYFGSYLDTLPHQFFAYLIEAERLYYILTTERGFNDGLPIISVLTKAYDCLIHEIITKSFVKYARDRLRWEVPPKFNDPLERALIAMVTKNYTLSIGRLTPLLSRIRDHRENGVTLLPYTQIFADWIEWNESLEKNLLSEPLRKKLVRLNESEIFGEKRHRSSINHDEVREARSLLLGNYENQQSIFMLLVKIGK
;
A
#
# COMPACT_ATOMS: atom_id res chain seq x y z
N PHE A 1 -29.11 21.56 -1.18
CA PHE A 1 -27.75 21.02 -1.12
C PHE A 1 -26.88 22.12 -0.56
N ALA A 2 -26.62 22.08 0.76
CA ALA A 2 -25.64 22.96 1.37
C ALA A 2 -24.27 22.53 0.81
N SER A 3 -23.58 23.44 0.15
CA SER A 3 -22.19 23.28 -0.20
C SER A 3 -21.42 23.24 1.13
N ASN A 4 -21.14 22.04 1.66
CA ASN A 4 -20.16 21.86 2.70
C ASN A 4 -18.81 22.24 2.11
N SER A 5 -18.52 23.53 2.15
CA SER A 5 -17.20 24.02 1.88
C SER A 5 -16.32 23.50 3.01
N TRP A 6 -15.58 22.44 2.75
CA TRP A 6 -14.32 22.27 3.43
C TRP A 6 -13.64 23.64 3.30
N ASP A 7 -13.50 24.34 4.42
CA ASP A 7 -13.01 25.68 4.34
C ASP A 7 -11.59 25.64 3.73
N GLN A 8 -11.26 26.65 2.97
CA GLN A 8 -9.97 26.73 2.28
C GLN A 8 -8.80 26.58 3.26
N ASP A 9 -8.99 26.99 4.52
CA ASP A 9 -7.98 26.91 5.56
C ASP A 9 -7.71 25.46 5.99
N THR A 10 -8.74 24.65 6.15
CA THR A 10 -8.58 23.22 6.50
C THR A 10 -7.94 22.43 5.36
N GLN A 11 -8.31 22.71 4.12
CA GLN A 11 -7.68 22.09 2.96
C GLN A 11 -6.19 22.48 2.85
N TRP A 12 -5.88 23.73 3.10
CA TRP A 12 -4.52 24.23 3.08
C TRP A 12 -3.65 23.57 4.17
N VAL A 13 -4.19 23.39 5.37
CA VAL A 13 -3.52 22.68 6.48
C VAL A 13 -3.21 21.23 6.09
N ALA A 14 -4.18 20.48 5.55
CA ALA A 14 -3.98 19.11 5.14
C ALA A 14 -2.91 18.98 4.02
N VAL A 15 -2.96 19.85 3.02
CA VAL A 15 -1.97 19.91 1.94
C VAL A 15 -0.57 20.16 2.48
N ASN A 16 -0.40 21.10 3.40
CA ASN A 16 0.89 21.42 3.97
C ASN A 16 1.43 20.31 4.86
N LEU A 17 0.61 19.69 5.70
CA LEU A 17 1.00 18.53 6.51
C LEU A 17 1.51 17.38 5.63
N ILE A 18 0.81 17.06 4.54
CA ILE A 18 1.21 16.00 3.62
C ILE A 18 2.54 16.38 2.92
N ARG A 19 2.67 17.63 2.47
CA ARG A 19 3.90 18.13 1.82
C ARG A 19 5.10 18.10 2.77
N GLU A 20 4.92 18.57 4.00
CA GLU A 20 5.96 18.55 5.01
C GLU A 20 6.38 17.12 5.35
N TYR A 21 5.41 16.22 5.52
CA TYR A 21 5.66 14.83 5.87
C TYR A 21 6.43 14.05 4.80
N PHE A 22 6.02 14.16 3.54
CA PHE A 22 6.67 13.46 2.44
C PHE A 22 7.87 14.23 1.88
N GLY A 23 7.93 15.55 2.03
CA GLY A 23 9.03 16.40 1.59
C GLY A 23 9.37 16.19 0.11
N SER A 24 10.66 16.08 -0.20
CA SER A 24 11.15 15.87 -1.57
C SER A 24 10.72 14.55 -2.24
N TYR A 25 10.12 13.61 -1.49
CA TYR A 25 9.58 12.41 -2.10
C TYR A 25 8.36 12.69 -2.98
N LEU A 26 7.59 13.76 -2.69
CA LEU A 26 6.42 14.12 -3.49
C LEU A 26 6.75 14.41 -4.96
N ASP A 27 7.95 14.92 -5.25
CA ASP A 27 8.38 15.23 -6.62
C ASP A 27 8.54 13.95 -7.49
N THR A 28 8.71 12.80 -6.83
CA THR A 28 8.89 11.50 -7.47
C THR A 28 7.64 10.63 -7.45
N LEU A 29 6.60 11.04 -6.72
CA LEU A 29 5.36 10.29 -6.58
C LEU A 29 4.30 10.73 -7.58
N PRO A 30 3.38 9.81 -7.97
CA PRO A 30 2.28 10.18 -8.83
C PRO A 30 1.40 11.27 -8.20
N HIS A 31 1.03 12.30 -8.97
CA HIS A 31 0.08 13.33 -8.49
C HIS A 31 -1.22 12.73 -7.94
N GLN A 32 -1.65 11.61 -8.50
CA GLN A 32 -2.84 10.90 -8.08
C GLN A 32 -2.73 10.34 -6.65
N PHE A 33 -1.55 9.89 -6.23
CA PHE A 33 -1.31 9.48 -4.85
C PHE A 33 -1.57 10.64 -3.88
N PHE A 34 -1.02 11.81 -4.20
CA PHE A 34 -1.23 13.03 -3.40
C PHE A 34 -2.71 13.44 -3.34
N ALA A 35 -3.41 13.39 -4.49
CA ALA A 35 -4.84 13.68 -4.56
C ALA A 35 -5.68 12.74 -3.67
N TYR A 36 -5.35 11.45 -3.64
CA TYR A 36 -6.01 10.50 -2.74
C TYR A 36 -5.74 10.79 -1.27
N LEU A 37 -4.54 11.21 -0.91
CA LEU A 37 -4.24 11.60 0.48
C LEU A 37 -5.05 12.82 0.92
N ILE A 38 -5.14 13.85 0.10
CA ILE A 38 -5.95 15.04 0.38
C ILE A 38 -7.43 14.65 0.57
N GLU A 39 -7.95 13.81 -0.32
CA GLU A 39 -9.36 13.37 -0.22
C GLU A 39 -9.59 12.49 1.02
N ALA A 40 -8.64 11.62 1.39
CA ALA A 40 -8.73 10.84 2.62
C ALA A 40 -8.77 11.73 3.86
N GLU A 41 -7.94 12.78 3.94
CA GLU A 41 -7.93 13.73 5.04
C GLU A 41 -9.23 14.56 5.09
N ARG A 42 -9.76 14.97 3.93
CA ARG A 42 -11.05 15.65 3.84
C ARG A 42 -12.18 14.81 4.41
N LEU A 43 -12.26 13.55 4.00
CA LEU A 43 -13.28 12.63 4.50
C LEU A 43 -13.09 12.31 5.99
N TYR A 44 -11.84 12.19 6.44
CA TYR A 44 -11.53 11.96 7.85
C TYR A 44 -11.95 13.17 8.72
N TYR A 45 -11.72 14.40 8.24
CA TYR A 45 -12.20 15.60 8.91
C TYR A 45 -13.73 15.60 9.05
N ILE A 46 -14.45 15.30 7.96
CA ILE A 46 -15.92 15.18 7.99
C ILE A 46 -16.37 14.12 9.00
N LEU A 47 -15.76 12.94 8.98
CA LEU A 47 -16.08 11.85 9.91
C LEU A 47 -15.90 12.26 11.38
N THR A 48 -14.91 13.10 11.69
CA THR A 48 -14.57 13.50 13.06
C THR A 48 -15.32 14.74 13.56
N THR A 49 -15.83 15.57 12.65
CA THR A 49 -16.46 16.86 13.00
C THR A 49 -17.96 16.90 12.79
N GLU A 50 -18.49 16.14 11.82
CA GLU A 50 -19.92 16.19 11.48
C GLU A 50 -20.73 15.16 12.28
N ARG A 51 -21.75 15.63 13.02
CA ARG A 51 -22.69 14.75 13.71
C ARG A 51 -23.54 13.97 12.69
N GLY A 52 -23.52 12.64 12.78
CA GLY A 52 -24.33 11.77 11.93
C GLY A 52 -23.55 11.11 10.76
N PHE A 53 -22.31 11.47 10.53
CA PHE A 53 -21.44 10.76 9.62
C PHE A 53 -20.69 9.66 10.40
N ASN A 54 -21.16 8.41 10.30
CA ASN A 54 -20.67 7.30 11.12
C ASN A 54 -19.99 6.19 10.34
N ASP A 55 -19.83 6.35 9.01
CA ASP A 55 -19.25 5.31 8.17
C ASP A 55 -17.88 5.73 7.63
N GLY A 56 -16.84 5.01 8.04
CA GLY A 56 -15.47 5.20 7.59
C GLY A 56 -15.12 4.53 6.27
N LEU A 57 -16.04 3.77 5.67
CA LEU A 57 -15.79 3.03 4.43
C LEU A 57 -15.27 3.90 3.27
N PRO A 58 -15.81 5.12 3.04
CA PRO A 58 -15.28 6.02 2.02
C PRO A 58 -13.79 6.35 2.22
N ILE A 59 -13.36 6.58 3.48
CA ILE A 59 -11.96 6.89 3.81
C ILE A 59 -11.07 5.69 3.49
N ILE A 60 -11.46 4.50 3.94
CA ILE A 60 -10.71 3.27 3.68
C ILE A 60 -10.62 2.98 2.18
N SER A 61 -11.70 3.26 1.44
CA SER A 61 -11.70 3.11 -0.03
C SER A 61 -10.67 4.04 -0.70
N VAL A 62 -10.57 5.29 -0.27
CA VAL A 62 -9.60 6.26 -0.80
C VAL A 62 -8.17 5.90 -0.37
N LEU A 63 -7.96 5.50 0.88
CA LEU A 63 -6.65 5.02 1.37
C LEU A 63 -6.20 3.76 0.62
N THR A 64 -7.13 2.86 0.26
CA THR A 64 -6.80 1.70 -0.60
C THR A 64 -6.32 2.15 -1.98
N LYS A 65 -6.98 3.13 -2.60
CA LYS A 65 -6.55 3.68 -3.89
C LYS A 65 -5.18 4.35 -3.81
N ALA A 66 -4.90 5.06 -2.70
CA ALA A 66 -3.57 5.63 -2.45
C ALA A 66 -2.51 4.53 -2.35
N TYR A 67 -2.80 3.46 -1.60
CA TYR A 67 -1.92 2.29 -1.52
C TYR A 67 -1.68 1.66 -2.88
N ASP A 68 -2.74 1.35 -3.62
CA ASP A 68 -2.63 0.71 -4.94
C ASP A 68 -1.80 1.57 -5.91
N CYS A 69 -2.01 2.90 -5.90
CA CYS A 69 -1.24 3.85 -6.69
C CYS A 69 0.25 3.80 -6.34
N LEU A 70 0.57 3.79 -5.05
CA LEU A 70 1.96 3.76 -4.56
C LEU A 70 2.65 2.42 -4.87
N ILE A 71 1.99 1.29 -4.62
CA ILE A 71 2.52 -0.04 -4.93
C ILE A 71 2.71 -0.20 -6.44
N HIS A 72 1.79 0.31 -7.26
CA HIS A 72 1.95 0.28 -8.71
C HIS A 72 3.23 1.01 -9.14
N GLU A 73 3.46 2.20 -8.62
CA GLU A 73 4.61 3.02 -8.98
C GLU A 73 5.94 2.39 -8.53
N ILE A 74 6.01 1.99 -7.26
CA ILE A 74 7.28 1.58 -6.64
C ILE A 74 7.61 0.11 -6.92
N ILE A 75 6.60 -0.78 -6.86
CA ILE A 75 6.81 -2.23 -6.96
C ILE A 75 6.43 -2.75 -8.34
N THR A 76 5.18 -2.51 -8.78
CA THR A 76 4.65 -3.18 -9.96
C THR A 76 5.45 -2.86 -11.21
N LYS A 77 5.67 -1.58 -11.49
CA LYS A 77 6.41 -1.15 -12.71
C LYS A 77 7.81 -1.75 -12.76
N SER A 78 8.55 -1.67 -11.66
CA SER A 78 9.93 -2.14 -11.59
C SER A 78 10.01 -3.66 -11.65
N PHE A 79 9.17 -4.37 -10.90
CA PHE A 79 9.11 -5.83 -10.93
C PHE A 79 8.67 -6.36 -12.28
N VAL A 80 7.64 -5.79 -12.90
CA VAL A 80 7.16 -6.24 -14.22
C VAL A 80 8.26 -6.10 -15.27
N LYS A 81 9.01 -5.00 -15.25
CA LYS A 81 10.17 -4.83 -16.13
C LYS A 81 11.21 -5.93 -15.90
N TYR A 82 11.62 -6.13 -14.64
CA TYR A 82 12.59 -7.16 -14.25
C TYR A 82 12.15 -8.59 -14.63
N ALA A 83 10.89 -8.93 -14.38
CA ALA A 83 10.35 -10.24 -14.67
C ALA A 83 10.25 -10.51 -16.19
N ARG A 84 9.85 -9.49 -16.97
CA ARG A 84 9.75 -9.60 -18.43
C ARG A 84 11.09 -9.87 -19.11
N ASP A 85 12.15 -9.32 -18.59
CA ASP A 85 13.50 -9.53 -19.12
C ASP A 85 14.01 -10.96 -18.87
N ARG A 86 13.43 -11.67 -17.90
CA ARG A 86 13.83 -13.04 -17.48
C ARG A 86 12.89 -14.13 -17.95
N LEU A 87 11.61 -13.85 -17.99
CA LEU A 87 10.61 -14.78 -18.50
C LEU A 87 10.62 -14.71 -20.04
N ARG A 88 11.23 -15.68 -20.68
CA ARG A 88 10.95 -15.96 -22.09
C ARG A 88 9.47 -16.30 -22.16
N TRP A 89 8.71 -15.48 -22.91
CA TRP A 89 7.24 -15.47 -23.02
C TRP A 89 6.61 -16.82 -23.39
N GLU A 90 6.71 -17.78 -22.51
CA GLU A 90 5.90 -18.98 -22.54
C GLU A 90 4.58 -18.69 -21.83
N VAL A 91 3.50 -19.31 -22.30
CA VAL A 91 2.18 -19.20 -21.62
C VAL A 91 2.38 -19.61 -20.17
N PRO A 92 2.07 -18.71 -19.20
CA PRO A 92 2.34 -19.01 -17.79
C PRO A 92 1.61 -20.29 -17.40
N PRO A 93 2.26 -21.24 -16.71
CA PRO A 93 1.59 -22.42 -16.21
C PRO A 93 0.46 -22.03 -15.25
N LYS A 94 -0.58 -22.84 -15.19
CA LYS A 94 -1.68 -22.64 -14.25
C LYS A 94 -1.24 -23.07 -12.86
N PHE A 95 -1.17 -22.15 -11.93
CA PHE A 95 -0.90 -22.43 -10.52
C PHE A 95 -2.18 -22.36 -9.68
N ASN A 96 -2.29 -23.23 -8.69
CA ASN A 96 -3.35 -23.16 -7.68
C ASN A 96 -3.01 -22.17 -6.56
N ASP A 97 -1.72 -21.85 -6.35
CA ASP A 97 -1.26 -20.93 -5.33
C ASP A 97 -1.76 -19.48 -5.61
N PRO A 98 -2.41 -18.82 -4.65
CA PRO A 98 -2.97 -17.49 -4.83
C PRO A 98 -1.92 -16.39 -5.04
N LEU A 99 -0.69 -16.55 -4.49
CA LEU A 99 0.40 -15.59 -4.66
C LEU A 99 1.00 -15.69 -6.04
N GLU A 100 1.25 -16.92 -6.53
CA GLU A 100 1.70 -17.15 -7.91
C GLU A 100 0.72 -16.56 -8.92
N ARG A 101 -0.59 -16.80 -8.75
CA ARG A 101 -1.62 -16.21 -9.62
C ARG A 101 -1.61 -14.68 -9.59
N ALA A 102 -1.36 -14.09 -8.41
CA ALA A 102 -1.27 -12.64 -8.29
C ALA A 102 -0.04 -12.07 -9.01
N LEU A 103 1.13 -12.72 -8.88
CA LEU A 103 2.36 -12.33 -9.56
C LEU A 103 2.25 -12.51 -11.07
N ILE A 104 1.64 -13.60 -11.54
CA ILE A 104 1.33 -13.80 -12.96
C ILE A 104 0.42 -12.67 -13.47
N ALA A 105 -0.65 -12.34 -12.75
CA ALA A 105 -1.54 -11.26 -13.14
C ALA A 105 -0.84 -9.89 -13.16
N MET A 106 0.11 -9.67 -12.23
CA MET A 106 0.95 -8.48 -12.23
C MET A 106 1.80 -8.39 -13.51
N VAL A 107 2.48 -9.48 -13.89
CA VAL A 107 3.36 -9.49 -15.07
C VAL A 107 2.58 -9.44 -16.39
N THR A 108 1.45 -10.16 -16.49
CA THR A 108 0.69 -10.32 -17.73
C THR A 108 -0.36 -9.24 -17.95
N LYS A 109 -0.97 -8.73 -16.88
CA LYS A 109 -2.11 -7.79 -16.92
C LYS A 109 -1.82 -6.46 -16.23
N ASN A 110 -0.60 -6.27 -15.72
CA ASN A 110 -0.18 -5.08 -14.98
C ASN A 110 -1.05 -4.80 -13.72
N TYR A 111 -1.54 -5.86 -13.06
CA TYR A 111 -2.32 -5.73 -11.84
C TYR A 111 -1.41 -5.41 -10.65
N THR A 112 -1.92 -4.63 -9.71
CA THR A 112 -1.20 -4.27 -8.49
C THR A 112 -1.45 -5.30 -7.39
N LEU A 113 -0.43 -5.58 -6.56
CA LEU A 113 -0.59 -6.42 -5.38
C LEU A 113 -1.38 -5.68 -4.31
N SER A 114 -2.50 -6.28 -3.89
CA SER A 114 -3.25 -5.78 -2.74
C SER A 114 -2.45 -5.95 -1.43
N ILE A 115 -2.84 -5.17 -0.40
CA ILE A 115 -2.26 -5.28 0.96
C ILE A 115 -2.31 -6.72 1.46
N GLY A 116 -3.44 -7.40 1.31
CA GLY A 116 -3.62 -8.79 1.76
C GLY A 116 -2.77 -9.81 1.00
N ARG A 117 -2.12 -9.44 -0.11
CA ARG A 117 -1.22 -10.31 -0.87
C ARG A 117 0.25 -9.96 -0.68
N LEU A 118 0.56 -8.70 -0.47
CA LEU A 118 1.94 -8.27 -0.23
C LEU A 118 2.47 -8.87 1.08
N THR A 119 1.70 -8.82 2.16
CA THR A 119 2.11 -9.35 3.47
C THR A 119 2.52 -10.83 3.43
N PRO A 120 1.68 -11.78 2.96
CA PRO A 120 2.07 -13.19 2.90
C PRO A 120 3.20 -13.44 1.89
N LEU A 121 3.30 -12.65 0.82
CA LEU A 121 4.41 -12.76 -0.14
C LEU A 121 5.75 -12.45 0.54
N LEU A 122 5.84 -11.33 1.25
CA LEU A 122 7.06 -10.95 1.96
C LEU A 122 7.41 -11.93 3.09
N SER A 123 6.41 -12.47 3.80
CA SER A 123 6.61 -13.52 4.80
C SER A 123 7.21 -14.78 4.18
N ARG A 124 6.67 -15.25 3.05
CA ARG A 124 7.19 -16.44 2.34
C ARG A 124 8.63 -16.25 1.86
N ILE A 125 8.99 -15.07 1.37
CA ILE A 125 10.37 -14.76 0.97
C ILE A 125 11.32 -14.77 2.17
N ARG A 126 10.88 -14.24 3.31
CA ARG A 126 11.66 -14.30 4.55
C ARG A 126 11.85 -15.74 5.02
N ASP A 127 10.79 -16.55 5.04
CA ASP A 127 10.86 -17.96 5.43
C ASP A 127 11.80 -18.76 4.51
N HIS A 128 11.85 -18.42 3.23
CA HIS A 128 12.84 -18.97 2.30
C HIS A 128 14.27 -18.65 2.74
N ARG A 129 14.54 -17.40 3.08
CA ARG A 129 15.89 -16.96 3.49
C ARG A 129 16.33 -17.54 4.83
N GLU A 130 15.42 -17.56 5.81
CA GLU A 130 15.73 -17.99 7.17
C GLU A 130 15.71 -19.51 7.34
N ASN A 131 14.82 -20.20 6.65
CA ASN A 131 14.51 -21.61 6.85
C ASN A 131 14.68 -22.48 5.61
N GLY A 132 15.11 -21.92 4.47
CA GLY A 132 15.33 -22.67 3.24
C GLY A 132 14.04 -23.20 2.57
N VAL A 133 12.88 -22.60 2.85
CA VAL A 133 11.60 -22.99 2.25
C VAL A 133 11.67 -22.79 0.73
N THR A 134 11.32 -23.80 -0.04
CA THR A 134 11.33 -23.72 -1.51
C THR A 134 10.26 -22.75 -2.01
N LEU A 135 10.66 -21.79 -2.85
CA LEU A 135 9.74 -20.86 -3.50
C LEU A 135 9.19 -21.45 -4.81
N LEU A 136 7.98 -21.04 -5.14
CA LEU A 136 7.40 -21.27 -6.46
C LEU A 136 7.99 -20.29 -7.48
N PRO A 137 7.94 -20.58 -8.80
CA PRO A 137 8.70 -19.87 -9.82
C PRO A 137 8.53 -18.34 -9.84
N TYR A 138 7.31 -17.82 -9.77
CA TYR A 138 7.10 -16.36 -9.80
C TYR A 138 7.44 -15.70 -8.47
N THR A 139 7.21 -16.41 -7.35
CA THR A 139 7.67 -15.96 -6.02
C THR A 139 9.20 -15.93 -5.97
N GLN A 140 9.90 -16.90 -6.59
CA GLN A 140 11.36 -16.88 -6.72
C GLN A 140 11.84 -15.67 -7.52
N ILE A 141 11.24 -15.41 -8.69
CA ILE A 141 11.59 -14.23 -9.51
C ILE A 141 11.37 -12.93 -8.72
N PHE A 142 10.33 -12.87 -7.88
CA PHE A 142 10.08 -11.71 -7.04
C PHE A 142 11.13 -11.57 -5.92
N ALA A 143 11.58 -12.68 -5.33
CA ALA A 143 12.65 -12.71 -4.35
C ALA A 143 13.98 -12.25 -5.00
N ASP A 144 14.33 -12.79 -6.16
CA ASP A 144 15.52 -12.42 -6.93
C ASP A 144 15.51 -10.93 -7.31
N TRP A 145 14.33 -10.38 -7.64
CA TRP A 145 14.17 -8.96 -7.91
C TRP A 145 14.44 -8.09 -6.67
N ILE A 146 13.97 -8.51 -5.50
CA ILE A 146 14.29 -7.83 -4.23
C ILE A 146 15.79 -7.85 -3.97
N GLU A 147 16.44 -8.99 -4.13
CA GLU A 147 17.89 -9.16 -3.90
C GLU A 147 18.75 -8.38 -4.87
N TRP A 148 18.27 -8.21 -6.09
CA TRP A 148 18.99 -7.44 -7.12
C TRP A 148 19.13 -5.95 -6.76
N ASN A 149 18.29 -5.43 -5.83
CA ASN A 149 18.30 -4.03 -5.42
C ASN A 149 18.38 -3.92 -3.89
N GLU A 150 19.54 -3.49 -3.38
CA GLU A 150 19.82 -3.34 -1.94
C GLU A 150 18.79 -2.45 -1.22
N SER A 151 18.31 -1.37 -1.88
CA SER A 151 17.27 -0.50 -1.32
C SER A 151 15.94 -1.23 -1.15
N LEU A 152 15.55 -2.08 -2.12
CA LEU A 152 14.37 -2.94 -2.01
C LEU A 152 14.52 -3.92 -0.86
N GLU A 153 15.63 -4.61 -0.81
CA GLU A 153 15.91 -5.60 0.23
C GLU A 153 15.82 -5.00 1.62
N LYS A 154 16.57 -3.92 1.86
CA LYS A 154 16.64 -3.23 3.14
C LYS A 154 15.30 -2.68 3.61
N ASN A 155 14.51 -2.11 2.72
CA ASN A 155 13.28 -1.42 3.08
C ASN A 155 12.05 -2.34 3.01
N LEU A 156 11.90 -3.14 1.94
CA LEU A 156 10.73 -3.99 1.72
C LEU A 156 10.68 -5.18 2.69
N LEU A 157 11.85 -5.75 3.03
CA LEU A 157 11.96 -6.82 4.03
C LEU A 157 12.21 -6.30 5.45
N SER A 158 12.16 -4.98 5.67
CA SER A 158 12.40 -4.40 6.98
C SER A 158 11.37 -4.84 8.02
N GLU A 159 11.85 -5.06 9.25
CA GLU A 159 10.99 -5.44 10.37
C GLU A 159 9.91 -4.38 10.69
N PRO A 160 10.19 -3.05 10.63
CA PRO A 160 9.17 -2.04 10.83
C PRO A 160 8.02 -2.12 9.80
N LEU A 161 8.33 -2.32 8.52
CA LEU A 161 7.29 -2.47 7.48
C LEU A 161 6.50 -3.76 7.68
N ARG A 162 7.17 -4.88 7.96
CA ARG A 162 6.55 -6.17 8.22
C ARG A 162 5.52 -6.08 9.35
N LYS A 163 5.92 -5.59 10.52
CA LYS A 163 5.02 -5.47 11.70
C LYS A 163 3.77 -4.66 11.38
N LYS A 164 3.92 -3.57 10.65
CA LYS A 164 2.78 -2.71 10.27
C LYS A 164 1.87 -3.35 9.24
N LEU A 165 2.43 -4.04 8.24
CA LEU A 165 1.65 -4.76 7.23
C LEU A 165 0.89 -5.94 7.86
N VAL A 166 1.53 -6.70 8.77
CA VAL A 166 0.85 -7.79 9.50
C VAL A 166 -0.31 -7.23 10.30
N ARG A 167 -0.09 -6.20 11.10
CA ARG A 167 -1.15 -5.56 11.90
C ARG A 167 -2.29 -5.03 11.04
N LEU A 168 -1.96 -4.40 9.90
CA LEU A 168 -2.97 -3.91 8.97
C LEU A 168 -3.78 -5.04 8.33
N ASN A 169 -3.14 -6.17 8.04
CA ASN A 169 -3.81 -7.35 7.49
C ASN A 169 -4.70 -8.05 8.53
N GLU A 170 -4.24 -8.16 9.77
CA GLU A 170 -4.99 -8.73 10.90
C GLU A 170 -6.23 -7.90 11.27
N SER A 171 -6.20 -6.60 11.04
CA SER A 171 -7.37 -5.73 11.26
C SER A 171 -8.53 -6.03 10.31
N GLU A 172 -8.28 -6.75 9.20
CA GLU A 172 -9.25 -7.07 8.12
C GLU A 172 -9.91 -5.85 7.45
N ILE A 173 -9.54 -4.62 7.86
CA ILE A 173 -10.16 -3.37 7.36
C ILE A 173 -10.02 -3.26 5.84
N PHE A 174 -8.87 -3.67 5.29
CA PHE A 174 -8.61 -3.69 3.84
C PHE A 174 -8.98 -5.02 3.16
N GLY A 175 -9.43 -6.00 3.93
CA GLY A 175 -9.89 -7.31 3.48
C GLY A 175 -11.42 -7.42 3.51
N GLU A 176 -11.92 -8.33 4.35
CA GLU A 176 -13.34 -8.66 4.42
C GLU A 176 -14.20 -7.51 4.94
N LYS A 177 -13.72 -6.73 5.92
CA LYS A 177 -14.51 -5.64 6.53
C LYS A 177 -14.91 -4.56 5.54
N ARG A 178 -14.09 -4.25 4.53
CA ARG A 178 -14.45 -3.27 3.49
C ARG A 178 -15.67 -3.67 2.64
N HIS A 179 -16.06 -4.94 2.69
CA HIS A 179 -17.25 -5.46 2.02
C HIS A 179 -18.46 -5.56 2.95
N ARG A 180 -18.30 -5.19 4.23
CA ARG A 180 -19.37 -5.08 5.22
C ARG A 180 -20.01 -3.69 5.17
N SER A 181 -21.11 -3.52 5.88
CA SER A 181 -21.98 -2.34 5.77
C SER A 181 -21.43 -1.05 6.41
N SER A 182 -20.41 -1.13 7.28
CA SER A 182 -19.82 0.06 7.92
C SER A 182 -18.45 -0.23 8.54
N ILE A 183 -17.61 0.81 8.62
CA ILE A 183 -16.33 0.84 9.34
C ILE A 183 -16.42 1.97 10.36
N ASN A 184 -16.13 1.68 11.63
CA ASN A 184 -16.25 2.66 12.70
C ASN A 184 -15.03 3.61 12.79
N HIS A 185 -15.15 4.66 13.62
CA HIS A 185 -14.13 5.70 13.80
C HIS A 185 -12.78 5.14 14.28
N ASP A 186 -12.78 4.17 15.21
CA ASP A 186 -11.54 3.62 15.78
C ASP A 186 -10.79 2.78 14.75
N GLU A 187 -11.51 2.02 13.94
CA GLU A 187 -10.94 1.26 12.82
C GLU A 187 -10.30 2.18 11.79
N VAL A 188 -10.96 3.28 11.43
CA VAL A 188 -10.39 4.30 10.52
C VAL A 188 -9.15 4.94 11.12
N ARG A 189 -9.20 5.31 12.40
CA ARG A 189 -8.07 5.92 13.12
C ARG A 189 -6.87 5.00 13.13
N GLU A 190 -7.07 3.71 13.40
CA GLU A 190 -6.03 2.70 13.38
C GLU A 190 -5.42 2.54 11.98
N ALA A 191 -6.24 2.36 10.95
CA ALA A 191 -5.80 2.23 9.57
C ALA A 191 -5.00 3.46 9.12
N ARG A 192 -5.49 4.67 9.41
CA ARG A 192 -4.81 5.93 9.11
C ARG A 192 -3.48 6.03 9.84
N SER A 193 -3.43 5.67 11.12
CA SER A 193 -2.18 5.68 11.90
C SER A 193 -1.14 4.72 11.33
N LEU A 194 -1.53 3.54 10.87
CA LEU A 194 -0.60 2.58 10.24
C LEU A 194 -0.11 3.08 8.88
N LEU A 195 -0.99 3.64 8.05
CA LEU A 195 -0.67 4.08 6.70
C LEU A 195 0.06 5.41 6.65
N LEU A 196 -0.36 6.40 7.45
CA LEU A 196 0.14 7.78 7.45
C LEU A 196 0.93 8.14 8.71
N GLY A 197 0.85 7.36 9.81
CA GLY A 197 1.60 7.63 11.04
C GLY A 197 1.21 8.92 11.75
N ASN A 198 0.01 9.45 11.52
CA ASN A 198 -0.49 10.75 11.99
C ASN A 198 0.45 11.93 11.64
N TYR A 199 1.31 11.77 10.63
CA TYR A 199 2.34 12.74 10.20
C TYR A 199 3.43 13.05 11.26
N GLU A 200 3.53 12.27 12.34
CA GLU A 200 4.48 12.53 13.43
C GLU A 200 5.80 11.77 13.30
N ASN A 201 5.77 10.59 12.66
CA ASN A 201 6.96 9.77 12.50
C ASN A 201 7.11 9.25 11.06
N GLN A 202 8.34 9.17 10.59
CA GLN A 202 8.67 8.69 9.25
C GLN A 202 8.67 7.16 9.13
N GLN A 203 7.87 6.47 9.94
CA GLN A 203 7.78 5.00 9.96
C GLN A 203 6.40 4.48 9.54
N SER A 204 5.53 5.32 9.00
CA SER A 204 4.26 4.87 8.42
C SER A 204 4.49 3.92 7.23
N ILE A 205 3.48 3.11 6.90
CA ILE A 205 3.59 2.20 5.75
C ILE A 205 3.90 2.98 4.47
N PHE A 206 3.18 4.07 4.20
CA PHE A 206 3.43 4.87 3.00
C PHE A 206 4.84 5.45 2.98
N MET A 207 5.34 6.00 4.09
CA MET A 207 6.68 6.54 4.15
C MET A 207 7.76 5.46 3.97
N LEU A 208 7.57 4.27 4.56
CA LEU A 208 8.49 3.15 4.37
C LEU A 208 8.52 2.67 2.92
N LEU A 209 7.36 2.62 2.26
CA LEU A 209 7.26 2.27 0.85
C LEU A 209 7.92 3.34 -0.06
N VAL A 210 7.67 4.61 0.22
CA VAL A 210 8.24 5.73 -0.56
C VAL A 210 9.77 5.73 -0.51
N LYS A 211 10.38 5.36 0.62
CA LYS A 211 11.84 5.22 0.75
C LYS A 211 12.44 4.13 -0.13
N ILE A 212 11.63 3.18 -0.62
CA ILE A 212 12.07 2.13 -1.55
C ILE A 212 12.33 2.71 -2.95
N GLY A 213 11.53 3.70 -3.36
CA GLY A 213 11.59 4.28 -4.70
C GLY A 213 12.79 5.22 -4.95
N LYS A 214 13.65 5.41 -3.95
CA LYS A 214 14.92 6.14 -4.07
C LYS A 214 16.11 5.20 -4.08
#